data_b5f60935148579c21065b66c9540d1ea
#
_entry.id   b5f60935148579c21065b66c9540d1ea
#
_cell.length_a   1.000
_cell.length_b   1.000
_cell.length_c   1.000
_cell.angle_alpha   90.00
_cell.angle_beta   90.00
_cell.angle_gamma   90.00
#
_symmetry.space_group_name_H-M   'P 1'
#
loop_
_entity.id
_entity.type
_entity.pdbx_description
1 polymer ?
#
loop_
_entity_poly.entity_id
_entity_poly.type
_entity_poly.pdbx_seq_one_letter_code
_entity_poly.pdbx_strand_id
1 'polypeptide(L)'
;SSDLEDCGFSTLGTVEAYSDIFKAAHDIDWALLVGSIPRGITINGKKIEERGDLLRINGGIFTDQGKAIGENAKSDAKVLVVGNPANTNALIGMTHAKNPSQTWMAMTALDANRAKAQVSIKTGKDISKIKNMIIWGNHSPTMYPDLDNAYADGEIASTIINDESWIKEDFLEIVQQRGKAIIDARGASSAASAA
;
A
#
# COMPACT_ATOMS: atom_id res chain seq x y z
N SER A 1 -26.41 -9.93 2.24
CA SER A 1 -26.06 -8.61 2.79
C SER A 1 -24.55 -8.55 2.98
N SER A 2 -23.98 -7.39 2.86
CA SER A 2 -22.57 -7.15 3.11
C SER A 2 -22.41 -6.29 4.37
N ASP A 3 -21.27 -6.44 5.09
CA ASP A 3 -20.93 -5.59 6.23
C ASP A 3 -20.96 -4.09 5.85
N LEU A 4 -20.83 -3.77 4.56
CA LEU A 4 -20.93 -2.40 4.05
C LEU A 4 -22.34 -1.82 4.22
N GLU A 5 -23.40 -2.62 4.06
CA GLU A 5 -24.79 -2.19 4.28
C GLU A 5 -25.02 -1.90 5.78
N ASP A 6 -24.43 -2.73 6.66
CA ASP A 6 -24.53 -2.58 8.11
C ASP A 6 -23.79 -1.33 8.63
N CYS A 7 -22.78 -0.84 7.90
CA CYS A 7 -22.09 0.41 8.25
C CYS A 7 -22.94 1.67 8.08
N GLY A 8 -24.03 1.63 7.33
CA GLY A 8 -24.95 2.75 7.15
C GLY A 8 -24.35 4.01 6.54
N PHE A 9 -23.36 3.87 5.66
CA PHE A 9 -22.74 5.02 4.97
C PHE A 9 -23.76 5.76 4.11
N SER A 10 -23.90 7.07 4.31
CA SER A 10 -24.83 7.91 3.54
C SER A 10 -24.51 7.99 2.05
N THR A 11 -23.29 7.63 1.66
CA THR A 11 -22.80 7.61 0.28
C THR A 11 -22.87 6.22 -0.36
N LEU A 12 -23.31 5.20 0.38
CA LEU A 12 -23.43 3.84 -0.15
C LEU A 12 -24.63 3.77 -1.09
N GLY A 13 -24.37 3.41 -2.34
CA GLY A 13 -25.37 3.08 -3.31
C GLY A 13 -25.66 1.58 -3.35
N THR A 14 -25.65 0.98 -4.53
CA THR A 14 -25.83 -0.46 -4.72
C THR A 14 -24.54 -1.21 -4.45
N VAL A 15 -24.63 -2.36 -3.78
CA VAL A 15 -23.52 -3.30 -3.59
C VAL A 15 -23.81 -4.55 -4.41
N GLU A 16 -22.90 -4.91 -5.31
CA GLU A 16 -22.98 -6.10 -6.14
C GLU A 16 -21.71 -6.95 -5.98
N ALA A 17 -21.86 -8.26 -5.96
CA ALA A 17 -20.75 -9.20 -5.83
C ALA A 17 -20.61 -10.04 -7.10
N TYR A 18 -19.41 -10.14 -7.63
CA TYR A 18 -19.09 -10.91 -8.82
C TYR A 18 -17.97 -11.92 -8.55
N SER A 19 -18.12 -13.14 -9.08
CA SER A 19 -17.03 -14.12 -9.15
C SER A 19 -16.19 -13.97 -10.42
N ASP A 20 -16.69 -13.25 -11.41
CA ASP A 20 -16.05 -12.97 -12.69
C ASP A 20 -15.44 -11.56 -12.65
N ILE A 21 -14.12 -11.49 -12.74
CA ILE A 21 -13.36 -10.22 -12.66
C ILE A 21 -13.64 -9.29 -13.85
N PHE A 22 -13.98 -9.81 -15.01
CA PHE A 22 -14.30 -8.99 -16.18
C PHE A 22 -15.64 -8.29 -16.01
N LYS A 23 -16.61 -8.98 -15.38
CA LYS A 23 -17.89 -8.36 -15.00
C LYS A 23 -17.70 -7.34 -13.88
N ALA A 24 -16.90 -7.68 -12.87
CA ALA A 24 -16.60 -6.76 -11.77
C ALA A 24 -15.89 -5.49 -12.23
N ALA A 25 -15.09 -5.58 -13.29
CA ALA A 25 -14.34 -4.45 -13.85
C ALA A 25 -15.16 -3.56 -14.80
N HIS A 26 -16.41 -3.93 -15.13
CA HIS A 26 -17.20 -3.22 -16.14
C HIS A 26 -17.56 -1.80 -15.68
N ASP A 27 -17.15 -0.82 -16.46
CA ASP A 27 -17.50 0.62 -16.34
C ASP A 27 -17.15 1.27 -14.99
N ILE A 28 -16.17 0.70 -14.25
CA ILE A 28 -15.73 1.24 -12.97
C ILE A 28 -14.86 2.49 -13.13
N ASP A 29 -14.96 3.42 -12.16
CA ASP A 29 -14.10 4.59 -12.02
C ASP A 29 -12.86 4.29 -11.17
N TRP A 30 -13.01 3.41 -10.17
CA TRP A 30 -11.95 3.03 -9.23
C TRP A 30 -11.87 1.54 -9.05
N ALA A 31 -10.64 1.01 -9.01
CA ALA A 31 -10.34 -0.35 -8.59
C ALA A 31 -9.43 -0.33 -7.37
N LEU A 32 -9.83 -1.01 -6.30
CA LEU A 32 -9.02 -1.21 -5.09
C LEU A 32 -8.58 -2.67 -5.04
N LEU A 33 -7.33 -2.96 -5.43
CA LEU A 33 -6.78 -4.31 -5.50
C LEU A 33 -6.10 -4.68 -4.16
N VAL A 34 -6.92 -5.09 -3.21
CA VAL A 34 -6.49 -5.35 -1.81
C VAL A 34 -5.96 -6.78 -1.63
N GLY A 35 -6.55 -7.76 -2.33
CA GLY A 35 -6.25 -9.18 -2.18
C GLY A 35 -4.88 -9.57 -2.71
N SER A 36 -4.14 -10.36 -1.93
CA SER A 36 -2.95 -11.08 -2.38
C SER A 36 -2.77 -12.35 -1.56
N ILE A 37 -2.07 -13.33 -2.14
CA ILE A 37 -1.71 -14.56 -1.42
C ILE A 37 -0.61 -14.24 -0.41
N PRO A 38 -0.80 -14.47 0.89
CA PRO A 38 0.21 -14.24 1.91
C PRO A 38 1.26 -15.36 1.95
N ARG A 39 2.41 -15.09 2.59
CA ARG A 39 3.41 -16.12 2.86
C ARG A 39 2.91 -17.12 3.90
N GLY A 40 3.48 -18.34 3.85
CA GLY A 40 3.28 -19.37 4.87
C GLY A 40 2.01 -20.20 4.68
N ILE A 41 1.19 -19.92 3.67
CA ILE A 41 0.03 -20.75 3.36
C ILE A 41 0.41 -21.95 2.49
N THR A 42 -0.41 -22.99 2.55
CA THR A 42 -0.25 -24.19 1.72
C THR A 42 -1.24 -24.16 0.56
N ILE A 43 -0.73 -24.23 -0.67
CA ILE A 43 -1.54 -24.30 -1.89
C ILE A 43 -1.20 -25.61 -2.59
N ASN A 44 -2.19 -26.43 -2.88
CA ASN A 44 -2.04 -27.74 -3.54
C ASN A 44 -0.94 -28.61 -2.87
N GLY A 45 -0.89 -28.62 -1.53
CA GLY A 45 0.06 -29.40 -0.75
C GLY A 45 1.47 -28.83 -0.66
N LYS A 46 1.76 -27.69 -1.32
CA LYS A 46 3.06 -27.01 -1.25
C LYS A 46 2.93 -25.77 -0.37
N LYS A 47 3.80 -25.67 0.65
CA LYS A 47 3.90 -24.45 1.47
C LYS A 47 4.60 -23.35 0.70
N ILE A 48 3.98 -22.17 0.64
CA ILE A 48 4.48 -21.01 -0.08
C ILE A 48 5.34 -20.17 0.86
N GLU A 49 6.63 -20.42 0.85
CA GLU A 49 7.60 -19.73 1.71
C GLU A 49 8.58 -18.88 0.89
N GLU A 50 8.92 -19.35 -0.31
CA GLU A 50 9.88 -18.68 -1.17
C GLU A 50 9.29 -17.43 -1.82
N ARG A 51 10.10 -16.37 -1.88
CA ARG A 51 9.73 -15.11 -2.53
C ARG A 51 9.37 -15.30 -4.01
N GLY A 52 10.05 -16.21 -4.71
CA GLY A 52 9.80 -16.50 -6.12
C GLY A 52 8.44 -17.16 -6.36
N ASP A 53 8.02 -18.11 -5.51
CA ASP A 53 6.72 -18.75 -5.60
C ASP A 53 5.58 -17.74 -5.35
N LEU A 54 5.75 -16.91 -4.32
CA LEU A 54 4.80 -15.86 -3.98
C LEU A 54 4.63 -14.85 -5.12
N LEU A 55 5.73 -14.41 -5.71
CA LEU A 55 5.72 -13.48 -6.83
C LEU A 55 5.03 -14.08 -8.06
N ARG A 56 5.28 -15.37 -8.36
CA ARG A 56 4.66 -16.05 -9.50
C ARG A 56 3.14 -16.17 -9.32
N ILE A 57 2.68 -16.55 -8.13
CA ILE A 57 1.23 -16.73 -7.85
C ILE A 57 0.53 -15.37 -7.88
N ASN A 58 1.03 -14.40 -7.15
CA ASN A 58 0.44 -13.06 -7.14
C ASN A 58 0.56 -12.40 -8.51
N GLY A 59 1.68 -12.58 -9.23
CA GLY A 59 1.84 -12.08 -10.59
C GLY A 59 0.75 -12.58 -11.54
N GLY A 60 0.33 -13.83 -11.43
CA GLY A 60 -0.81 -14.38 -12.18
C GLY A 60 -2.12 -13.65 -11.87
N ILE A 61 -2.42 -13.45 -10.59
CA ILE A 61 -3.63 -12.74 -10.14
C ILE A 61 -3.67 -11.33 -10.73
N PHE A 62 -2.58 -10.57 -10.57
CA PHE A 62 -2.51 -9.18 -11.05
C PHE A 62 -2.41 -9.05 -12.57
N THR A 63 -1.94 -10.10 -13.26
CA THR A 63 -2.02 -10.19 -14.72
C THR A 63 -3.47 -10.22 -15.19
N ASP A 64 -4.29 -11.09 -14.59
CA ASP A 64 -5.69 -11.24 -14.99
C ASP A 64 -6.53 -10.03 -14.58
N GLN A 65 -6.31 -9.48 -13.39
CA GLN A 65 -6.93 -8.23 -12.95
C GLN A 65 -6.54 -7.05 -13.87
N GLY A 66 -5.27 -6.96 -14.26
CA GLY A 66 -4.81 -5.94 -15.19
C GLY A 66 -5.53 -6.00 -16.53
N LYS A 67 -5.64 -7.19 -17.13
CA LYS A 67 -6.40 -7.39 -18.38
C LYS A 67 -7.86 -6.98 -18.22
N ALA A 68 -8.54 -7.48 -17.18
CA ALA A 68 -9.95 -7.20 -16.94
C ALA A 68 -10.22 -5.70 -16.81
N ILE A 69 -9.39 -4.98 -16.05
CA ILE A 69 -9.50 -3.53 -15.86
C ILE A 69 -9.19 -2.78 -17.17
N GLY A 70 -8.12 -3.17 -17.86
CA GLY A 70 -7.73 -2.53 -19.12
C GLY A 70 -8.79 -2.63 -20.22
N GLU A 71 -9.53 -3.75 -20.26
CA GLU A 71 -10.53 -4.04 -21.28
C GLU A 71 -11.92 -3.51 -20.93
N ASN A 72 -12.28 -3.41 -19.65
CA ASN A 72 -13.68 -3.20 -19.22
C ASN A 72 -13.91 -1.96 -18.35
N ALA A 73 -12.90 -1.44 -17.66
CA ALA A 73 -13.03 -0.24 -16.87
C ALA A 73 -13.05 1.01 -17.75
N LYS A 74 -13.48 2.15 -17.19
CA LYS A 74 -13.41 3.44 -17.88
C LYS A 74 -11.98 3.76 -18.30
N SER A 75 -11.84 4.50 -19.39
CA SER A 75 -10.55 4.82 -19.99
C SER A 75 -9.62 5.61 -19.05
N ASP A 76 -10.18 6.35 -18.10
CA ASP A 76 -9.50 7.17 -17.09
C ASP A 76 -9.60 6.59 -15.68
N ALA A 77 -9.98 5.31 -15.56
CA ALA A 77 -10.10 4.64 -14.28
C ALA A 77 -8.81 4.71 -13.46
N LYS A 78 -8.97 4.81 -12.14
CA LYS A 78 -7.88 4.86 -11.17
C LYS A 78 -7.78 3.54 -10.44
N VAL A 79 -6.57 2.99 -10.38
CA VAL A 79 -6.30 1.68 -9.77
C VAL A 79 -5.33 1.85 -8.61
N LEU A 80 -5.76 1.46 -7.41
CA LEU A 80 -4.91 1.45 -6.23
C LEU A 80 -4.60 0.02 -5.83
N VAL A 81 -3.34 -0.35 -5.90
CA VAL A 81 -2.86 -1.68 -5.51
C VAL A 81 -2.35 -1.64 -4.07
N VAL A 82 -2.99 -2.44 -3.23
CA VAL A 82 -2.69 -2.60 -1.79
C VAL A 82 -2.02 -3.95 -1.52
N GLY A 83 -2.43 -4.99 -2.27
CA GLY A 83 -1.91 -6.36 -2.14
C GLY A 83 -0.39 -6.44 -2.35
N ASN A 84 0.33 -7.01 -1.37
CA ASN A 84 1.78 -7.08 -1.39
C ASN A 84 2.32 -8.19 -2.31
N PRO A 85 3.47 -7.95 -2.98
CA PRO A 85 4.27 -6.71 -3.02
C PRO A 85 3.65 -5.64 -3.92
N ALA A 86 3.10 -4.58 -3.32
CA ALA A 86 2.22 -3.63 -3.98
C ALA A 86 2.84 -2.97 -5.22
N ASN A 87 4.09 -2.50 -5.14
CA ASN A 87 4.77 -1.85 -6.27
C ASN A 87 4.94 -2.79 -7.47
N THR A 88 5.36 -4.04 -7.20
CA THR A 88 5.55 -5.05 -8.25
C THR A 88 4.21 -5.46 -8.86
N ASN A 89 3.20 -5.67 -8.02
CA ASN A 89 1.86 -6.04 -8.47
C ASN A 89 1.20 -4.92 -9.30
N ALA A 90 1.40 -3.66 -8.89
CA ALA A 90 0.94 -2.51 -9.67
C ALA A 90 1.60 -2.44 -11.05
N LEU A 91 2.92 -2.68 -11.13
CA LEU A 91 3.64 -2.73 -12.40
C LEU A 91 3.13 -3.86 -13.30
N ILE A 92 2.91 -5.06 -12.75
CA ILE A 92 2.36 -6.21 -13.50
C ILE A 92 0.97 -5.86 -14.04
N GLY A 93 0.06 -5.39 -13.17
CA GLY A 93 -1.30 -5.02 -13.56
C GLY A 93 -1.32 -3.97 -14.66
N MET A 94 -0.59 -2.87 -14.47
CA MET A 94 -0.48 -1.78 -15.44
C MET A 94 0.03 -2.25 -16.81
N THR A 95 1.08 -3.10 -16.81
CA THR A 95 1.66 -3.62 -18.05
C THR A 95 0.64 -4.47 -18.83
N HIS A 96 -0.22 -5.22 -18.14
CA HIS A 96 -1.21 -6.08 -18.77
C HIS A 96 -2.53 -5.37 -19.10
N ALA A 97 -2.84 -4.25 -18.42
CA ALA A 97 -3.99 -3.40 -18.76
C ALA A 97 -3.84 -2.76 -20.15
N LYS A 98 -2.62 -2.46 -20.57
CA LYS A 98 -2.32 -1.87 -21.89
C LYS A 98 -3.10 -0.57 -22.19
N ASN A 99 -3.55 0.12 -21.16
CA ASN A 99 -4.30 1.35 -21.27
C ASN A 99 -3.52 2.51 -20.63
N PRO A 100 -2.86 3.38 -21.43
CA PRO A 100 -2.01 4.44 -20.89
C PRO A 100 -2.77 5.58 -20.22
N SER A 101 -4.09 5.67 -20.41
CA SER A 101 -4.93 6.70 -19.80
C SER A 101 -5.35 6.36 -18.38
N GLN A 102 -5.27 5.09 -17.97
CA GLN A 102 -5.56 4.65 -16.61
C GLN A 102 -4.41 4.99 -15.68
N THR A 103 -4.74 5.46 -14.47
CA THR A 103 -3.75 5.78 -13.45
C THR A 103 -3.56 4.60 -12.50
N TRP A 104 -2.36 4.04 -12.45
CA TRP A 104 -2.01 2.96 -11.53
C TRP A 104 -1.15 3.47 -10.38
N MET A 105 -1.53 3.11 -9.15
CA MET A 105 -0.87 3.53 -7.92
C MET A 105 -0.62 2.33 -7.02
N ALA A 106 0.52 2.32 -6.32
CA ALA A 106 0.78 1.38 -5.24
C ALA A 106 0.64 2.10 -3.89
N MET A 107 -0.02 1.47 -2.91
CA MET A 107 -0.24 2.09 -1.62
C MET A 107 1.02 2.05 -0.76
N THR A 108 1.59 3.21 -0.47
CA THR A 108 2.72 3.42 0.45
C THR A 108 2.38 4.39 1.59
N ALA A 109 1.13 4.83 1.67
CA ALA A 109 0.69 5.85 2.63
C ALA A 109 0.97 5.48 4.09
N LEU A 110 0.85 4.20 4.45
CA LEU A 110 1.12 3.72 5.81
C LEU A 110 2.56 3.99 6.24
N ASP A 111 3.53 3.72 5.38
CA ASP A 111 4.95 3.94 5.68
C ASP A 111 5.25 5.43 5.82
N ALA A 112 4.68 6.26 4.94
CA ALA A 112 4.77 7.71 5.05
C ALA A 112 4.13 8.24 6.35
N ASN A 113 2.98 7.70 6.75
CA ASN A 113 2.31 8.07 8.01
C ASN A 113 3.12 7.66 9.24
N ARG A 114 3.75 6.48 9.21
CA ARG A 114 4.69 6.04 10.26
C ARG A 114 5.87 6.99 10.39
N ALA A 115 6.48 7.37 9.26
CA ALA A 115 7.58 8.33 9.25
C ALA A 115 7.15 9.70 9.76
N LYS A 116 5.99 10.23 9.31
CA LYS A 116 5.42 11.49 9.82
C LYS A 116 5.18 11.45 11.33
N ALA A 117 4.68 10.34 11.86
CA ALA A 117 4.44 10.19 13.29
C ALA A 117 5.76 10.27 14.08
N GLN A 118 6.84 9.64 13.60
CA GLN A 118 8.15 9.73 14.25
C GLN A 118 8.72 11.15 14.22
N VAL A 119 8.59 11.86 13.10
CA VAL A 119 9.00 13.28 13.00
C VAL A 119 8.18 14.15 13.96
N SER A 120 6.86 13.94 14.02
CA SER A 120 5.97 14.65 14.95
C SER A 120 6.40 14.45 16.41
N ILE A 121 6.66 13.20 16.80
CA ILE A 121 7.12 12.86 18.17
C ILE A 121 8.48 13.52 18.46
N LYS A 122 9.44 13.42 17.55
CA LYS A 122 10.81 13.94 17.74
C LYS A 122 10.85 15.46 17.82
N THR A 123 10.05 16.14 17.02
CA THR A 123 10.06 17.61 16.92
C THR A 123 9.02 18.31 17.80
N GLY A 124 8.05 17.57 18.34
CA GLY A 124 6.90 18.12 19.05
C GLY A 124 5.91 18.88 18.15
N LYS A 125 6.09 18.84 16.83
CA LYS A 125 5.19 19.50 15.86
C LYS A 125 3.95 18.64 15.61
N ASP A 126 2.81 19.29 15.37
CA ASP A 126 1.58 18.58 14.98
C ASP A 126 1.79 17.80 13.68
N ILE A 127 1.28 16.56 13.62
CA ILE A 127 1.43 15.67 12.47
C ILE A 127 0.85 16.28 11.18
N SER A 128 -0.18 17.11 11.30
CA SER A 128 -0.77 17.83 10.17
C SER A 128 0.17 18.84 9.52
N LYS A 129 1.22 19.24 10.25
CA LYS A 129 2.28 20.14 9.78
C LYS A 129 3.45 19.41 9.11
N ILE A 130 3.47 18.07 9.18
CA ILE A 130 4.50 17.28 8.49
C ILE A 130 4.03 17.04 7.05
N LYS A 131 4.74 17.61 6.09
CA LYS A 131 4.38 17.60 4.66
C LYS A 131 5.48 16.95 3.83
N ASN A 132 5.11 16.53 2.64
CA ASN A 132 6.01 16.00 1.62
C ASN A 132 6.92 14.86 2.09
N MET A 133 6.40 13.99 2.98
CA MET A 133 7.11 12.79 3.40
C MET A 133 7.09 11.76 2.27
N ILE A 134 8.24 11.50 1.68
CA ILE A 134 8.43 10.55 0.58
C ILE A 134 9.06 9.28 1.14
N ILE A 135 8.57 8.13 0.68
CA ILE A 135 9.19 6.83 0.95
C ILE A 135 9.76 6.28 -0.36
N TRP A 136 11.06 6.17 -0.43
CA TRP A 136 11.76 5.61 -1.58
C TRP A 136 11.92 4.10 -1.46
N GLY A 137 11.86 3.42 -2.59
CA GLY A 137 12.09 1.98 -2.68
C GLY A 137 10.82 1.14 -2.47
N ASN A 138 11.02 -0.15 -2.22
CA ASN A 138 9.94 -1.11 -2.01
C ASN A 138 9.44 -1.09 -0.56
N HIS A 139 8.21 -1.51 -0.35
CA HIS A 139 7.68 -1.81 0.99
C HIS A 139 8.43 -3.01 1.61
N SER A 140 9.58 -2.73 2.20
CA SER A 140 10.50 -3.71 2.79
C SER A 140 11.39 -3.02 3.85
N PRO A 141 12.17 -3.77 4.65
CA PRO A 141 13.12 -3.18 5.60
C PRO A 141 14.25 -2.33 4.97
N THR A 142 14.24 -2.17 3.64
CA THR A 142 15.20 -1.33 2.90
C THR A 142 14.56 -0.06 2.34
N MET A 143 13.30 0.22 2.65
CA MET A 143 12.67 1.50 2.28
C MET A 143 13.38 2.67 2.96
N TYR A 144 13.40 3.81 2.27
CA TYR A 144 14.06 5.01 2.75
C TYR A 144 13.07 6.17 2.91
N PRO A 145 12.69 6.53 4.14
CA PRO A 145 11.91 7.72 4.42
C PRO A 145 12.80 8.96 4.32
N ASP A 146 12.42 9.90 3.46
CA ASP A 146 13.23 11.05 3.07
C ASP A 146 12.90 12.26 3.93
N LEU A 147 13.80 12.58 4.87
CA LEU A 147 13.68 13.75 5.75
C LEU A 147 14.23 15.05 5.11
N ASP A 148 15.07 14.94 4.09
CA ASP A 148 15.68 16.10 3.45
C ASP A 148 14.71 16.81 2.49
N ASN A 149 13.70 16.09 2.00
CA ASN A 149 12.60 16.63 1.21
C ASN A 149 11.30 16.79 1.99
N ALA A 150 11.24 16.31 3.24
CA ALA A 150 10.09 16.49 4.11
C ALA A 150 10.15 17.83 4.84
N TYR A 151 8.98 18.39 5.17
CA TYR A 151 8.85 19.63 5.93
C TYR A 151 8.13 19.38 7.24
N ALA A 152 8.59 20.04 8.29
CA ALA A 152 7.94 20.10 9.59
C ALA A 152 7.65 21.57 9.92
N ASP A 153 6.37 21.98 9.87
CA ASP A 153 5.91 23.35 10.10
C ASP A 153 6.62 24.40 9.21
N GLY A 154 6.88 24.04 7.95
CA GLY A 154 7.47 24.91 6.93
C GLY A 154 9.00 24.88 6.81
N GLU A 155 9.69 24.20 7.72
CA GLU A 155 11.14 24.01 7.66
C GLU A 155 11.50 22.57 7.25
N ILE A 156 12.69 22.36 6.69
CA ILE A 156 13.17 21.01 6.32
C ILE A 156 13.26 20.13 7.57
N ALA A 157 12.67 18.94 7.51
CA ALA A 157 12.54 18.07 8.68
C ALA A 157 13.89 17.64 9.26
N SER A 158 14.88 17.31 8.42
CA SER A 158 16.24 16.97 8.88
C SER A 158 16.91 18.13 9.61
N THR A 159 16.67 19.36 9.18
CA THR A 159 17.22 20.59 9.80
C THR A 159 16.59 20.84 11.18
N ILE A 160 15.27 20.73 11.31
CA ILE A 160 14.59 20.91 12.60
C ILE A 160 14.99 19.84 13.60
N ILE A 161 15.09 18.57 13.15
CA ILE A 161 15.50 17.45 14.01
C ILE A 161 16.92 17.67 14.53
N ASN A 162 17.82 18.10 13.68
CA ASN A 162 19.23 18.42 13.99
C ASN A 162 19.91 17.37 14.89
N ASP A 163 19.63 16.10 14.62
CA ASP A 163 20.16 14.94 15.35
C ASP A 163 20.50 13.84 14.33
N GLU A 164 21.72 13.91 13.82
CA GLU A 164 22.17 13.01 12.73
C GLU A 164 22.21 11.54 13.16
N SER A 165 22.58 11.27 14.41
CA SER A 165 22.61 9.92 14.97
C SER A 165 21.20 9.32 15.00
N TRP A 166 20.23 10.07 15.53
CA TRP A 166 18.85 9.64 15.56
C TRP A 166 18.28 9.41 14.14
N ILE A 167 18.60 10.30 13.18
CA ILE A 167 18.14 10.16 11.79
C ILE A 167 18.66 8.85 11.17
N LYS A 168 19.94 8.55 11.34
CA LYS A 168 20.61 7.41 10.68
C LYS A 168 20.35 6.07 11.37
N GLU A 169 20.22 6.07 12.67
CA GLU A 169 20.14 4.86 13.48
C GLU A 169 18.69 4.56 13.89
N ASP A 170 18.09 5.44 14.71
CA ASP A 170 16.78 5.18 15.31
C ASP A 170 15.62 5.35 14.32
N PHE A 171 15.58 6.49 13.61
CA PHE A 171 14.45 6.82 12.73
C PHE A 171 14.26 5.80 11.60
N LEU A 172 15.35 5.46 10.92
CA LEU A 172 15.29 4.50 9.82
C LEU A 172 14.84 3.13 10.33
N GLU A 173 15.43 2.64 11.42
CA GLU A 173 15.08 1.35 11.99
C GLU A 173 13.63 1.31 12.46
N ILE A 174 13.18 2.30 13.21
CA ILE A 174 11.81 2.38 13.71
C ILE A 174 10.81 2.34 12.56
N VAL A 175 11.01 3.12 11.49
CA VAL A 175 10.07 3.16 10.36
C VAL A 175 10.11 1.86 9.57
N GLN A 176 11.30 1.35 9.25
CA GLN A 176 11.51 0.13 8.46
C GLN A 176 10.99 -1.13 9.16
N GLN A 177 11.17 -1.24 10.48
CA GLN A 177 10.81 -2.43 11.26
C GLN A 177 9.42 -2.33 11.92
N ARG A 178 8.70 -1.20 11.77
CA ARG A 178 7.43 -0.99 12.47
C ARG A 178 6.40 -2.09 12.22
N GLY A 179 6.30 -2.54 10.99
CA GLY A 179 5.37 -3.63 10.63
C GLY A 179 5.69 -4.92 11.37
N LYS A 180 6.96 -5.29 11.42
CA LYS A 180 7.42 -6.47 12.17
C LYS A 180 7.13 -6.33 13.66
N ALA A 181 7.47 -5.19 14.27
CA ALA A 181 7.22 -4.94 15.70
C ALA A 181 5.73 -5.07 16.07
N ILE A 182 4.82 -4.62 15.20
CA ILE A 182 3.38 -4.76 15.41
C ILE A 182 2.96 -6.23 15.32
N ILE A 183 3.46 -6.98 14.33
CA ILE A 183 3.15 -8.41 14.17
C ILE A 183 3.68 -9.22 15.37
N ASP A 184 4.89 -8.95 15.81
CA ASP A 184 5.50 -9.62 16.97
C ASP A 184 4.69 -9.38 18.25
N ALA A 185 4.15 -8.16 18.42
CA ALA A 185 3.35 -7.81 19.59
C ALA A 185 1.91 -8.35 19.55
N ARG A 186 1.30 -8.49 18.38
CA ARG A 186 -0.12 -8.83 18.21
C ARG A 186 -0.37 -10.23 17.66
N GLY A 187 0.66 -10.90 17.15
CA GLY A 187 0.51 -12.16 16.41
C GLY A 187 -0.13 -12.02 15.02
N ALA A 188 -0.51 -10.80 14.61
CA ALA A 188 -1.13 -10.51 13.33
C ALA A 188 -0.82 -9.10 12.86
N SER A 189 -0.98 -8.86 11.56
CA SER A 189 -0.85 -7.53 10.98
C SER A 189 -1.94 -6.58 11.52
N SER A 190 -1.66 -5.28 11.54
CA SER A 190 -2.61 -4.28 12.02
C SER A 190 -3.68 -4.00 10.95
N ALA A 191 -4.95 -4.00 11.34
CA ALA A 191 -6.04 -3.52 10.48
C ALA A 191 -5.87 -2.03 10.10
N ALA A 192 -5.21 -1.23 10.95
CA ALA A 192 -4.88 0.16 10.65
C ALA A 192 -3.91 0.31 9.45
N SER A 193 -3.35 -0.78 8.94
CA SER A 193 -2.56 -0.74 7.70
C SER A 193 -3.41 -0.54 6.45
N ALA A 194 -4.72 -0.64 6.55
CA ALA A 194 -5.66 -0.44 5.46
C ALA A 194 -6.38 0.93 5.52
N ALA A 195 -6.15 1.71 6.57
CA ALA A 195 -6.80 3.01 6.77
C ALA A 195 -5.98 4.17 6.18
#